data_bba1b5471f7bf34ac9c17958d04eafb5
#
_entry.id   bba1b5471f7bf34ac9c17958d04eafb5
#
_cell.length_a   1.000
_cell.length_b   1.000
_cell.length_c   1.000
_cell.angle_alpha   90.00
_cell.angle_beta   90.00
_cell.angle_gamma   90.00
#
_symmetry.space_group_name_H-M   'P 1'
#
loop_
_entity.id
_entity.type
_entity.pdbx_description
1 polymer ?
#
loop_
_entity_poly.entity_id
_entity_poly.type
_entity_poly.pdbx_seq_one_letter_code
_entity_poly.pdbx_strand_id
1 'polypeptide(L)'
;MKSNRSVTSKDVAKLAGVSQSTVSRVFNPNSNREVKPDIKEIVLDAGKKLGYKPNIIARGLVSKKTNMVGVVVANPIGPFYSKIITELTSKLQQNGAQPLIFTLEDQEDIQKIIDKVLQYQVDGVIITSSALSVEMADECIENDLPTVLFNVYKNHNKISCIYSDNRESGRMVAKLLVDTGHKNIAHITYKKQAFTIVERKQGFYEELKKHGIEYIIEESCDYTYEAGYEVGLKLIQKKNIPDGVFCVSDVIAMGVIDAIKNESDLKIPEDIAIIGFDDIPQASWKSYDLTTIHQPVELLIDKSVDALFKLINKTSTEDIIEKISTEIVIRQSTRNIKK
;
A
#
# COMPACT_ATOMS: atom_id res chain seq x y z
N MET A 1 -44.58 -17.87 11.49
CA MET A 1 -43.48 -16.98 11.10
C MET A 1 -42.83 -16.42 12.35
N LYS A 2 -41.64 -16.90 12.76
CA LYS A 2 -40.88 -16.29 13.86
C LYS A 2 -40.35 -14.93 13.35
N SER A 3 -40.77 -13.85 14.00
CA SER A 3 -40.25 -12.51 13.74
C SER A 3 -38.73 -12.52 13.82
N ASN A 4 -38.05 -12.18 12.69
CA ASN A 4 -36.60 -12.12 12.57
C ASN A 4 -36.06 -10.81 13.23
N ARG A 5 -36.53 -10.50 14.44
CA ARG A 5 -36.12 -9.33 15.20
C ARG A 5 -34.76 -9.63 15.86
N SER A 6 -33.74 -8.90 15.49
CA SER A 6 -32.43 -9.00 16.14
C SER A 6 -32.55 -8.64 17.62
N VAL A 7 -31.92 -9.45 18.47
CA VAL A 7 -31.87 -9.22 19.91
C VAL A 7 -31.13 -7.92 20.19
N THR A 8 -31.74 -7.10 21.05
CA THR A 8 -31.22 -5.75 21.39
C THR A 8 -30.67 -5.73 22.83
N SER A 9 -29.87 -4.69 23.14
CA SER A 9 -29.40 -4.45 24.50
C SER A 9 -30.56 -4.26 25.52
N LYS A 10 -31.76 -3.84 25.07
CA LYS A 10 -32.96 -3.74 25.89
C LYS A 10 -33.49 -5.12 26.31
N ASP A 11 -33.40 -6.10 25.40
CA ASP A 11 -33.85 -7.46 25.69
C ASP A 11 -32.94 -8.14 26.72
N VAL A 12 -31.62 -7.91 26.61
CA VAL A 12 -30.61 -8.36 27.58
C VAL A 12 -30.84 -7.70 28.95
N ALA A 13 -31.07 -6.39 28.97
CA ALA A 13 -31.33 -5.62 30.18
C ALA A 13 -32.56 -6.16 30.92
N LYS A 14 -33.64 -6.48 30.19
CA LYS A 14 -34.85 -7.04 30.72
C LYS A 14 -34.62 -8.43 31.34
N LEU A 15 -33.85 -9.30 30.64
CA LEU A 15 -33.55 -10.65 31.13
C LEU A 15 -32.62 -10.64 32.36
N ALA A 16 -31.65 -9.72 32.37
CA ALA A 16 -30.65 -9.59 33.43
C ALA A 16 -31.14 -8.75 34.64
N GLY A 17 -32.31 -8.12 34.57
CA GLY A 17 -32.83 -7.26 35.62
C GLY A 17 -32.03 -5.98 35.88
N VAL A 18 -31.38 -5.46 34.86
CA VAL A 18 -30.51 -4.28 34.96
C VAL A 18 -30.90 -3.19 33.96
N SER A 19 -30.26 -2.02 34.05
CA SER A 19 -30.46 -0.95 33.06
C SER A 19 -29.78 -1.26 31.75
N GLN A 20 -30.31 -0.72 30.63
CA GLN A 20 -29.68 -0.81 29.32
C GLN A 20 -28.23 -0.22 29.32
N SER A 21 -28.01 0.84 30.11
CA SER A 21 -26.68 1.44 30.27
C SER A 21 -25.70 0.48 30.98
N THR A 22 -26.15 -0.37 31.88
CA THR A 22 -25.33 -1.41 32.51
C THR A 22 -24.95 -2.48 31.50
N VAL A 23 -25.86 -2.95 30.65
CA VAL A 23 -25.57 -3.88 29.56
C VAL A 23 -24.54 -3.27 28.61
N SER A 24 -24.75 -2.02 28.19
CA SER A 24 -23.80 -1.32 27.31
C SER A 24 -22.40 -1.25 27.92
N ARG A 25 -22.25 -1.02 29.23
CA ARG A 25 -20.96 -0.99 29.92
C ARG A 25 -20.29 -2.36 29.96
N VAL A 26 -21.05 -3.41 30.29
CA VAL A 26 -20.51 -4.78 30.35
C VAL A 26 -19.97 -5.26 29.03
N PHE A 27 -20.66 -4.93 27.94
CA PHE A 27 -20.23 -5.30 26.58
C PHE A 27 -19.28 -4.28 25.91
N ASN A 28 -18.88 -3.21 26.60
CA ASN A 28 -17.93 -2.23 26.11
C ASN A 28 -16.54 -2.47 26.74
N PRO A 29 -15.54 -3.01 26.00
CA PRO A 29 -14.19 -3.25 26.53
C PRO A 29 -13.49 -1.97 27.00
N ASN A 30 -13.89 -0.81 26.46
CA ASN A 30 -13.27 0.49 26.78
C ASN A 30 -14.07 1.30 27.80
N SER A 31 -14.93 0.64 28.59
CA SER A 31 -15.72 1.33 29.62
C SER A 31 -14.84 1.66 30.83
N ASN A 32 -14.64 2.95 31.11
CA ASN A 32 -13.93 3.44 32.29
C ASN A 32 -14.74 3.29 33.61
N ARG A 33 -15.96 2.78 33.55
CA ARG A 33 -16.79 2.58 34.72
C ARG A 33 -16.89 1.09 35.03
N GLU A 34 -16.35 0.69 36.15
CA GLU A 34 -16.42 -0.68 36.63
C GLU A 34 -17.88 -1.09 36.92
N VAL A 35 -18.20 -2.31 36.53
CA VAL A 35 -19.46 -2.99 36.89
C VAL A 35 -19.12 -4.09 37.89
N LYS A 36 -19.89 -4.22 38.97
CA LYS A 36 -19.68 -5.25 39.97
C LYS A 36 -19.60 -6.64 39.31
N PRO A 37 -18.67 -7.52 39.75
CA PRO A 37 -18.41 -8.81 39.10
C PRO A 37 -19.67 -9.68 38.96
N ASP A 38 -20.51 -9.72 39.98
CA ASP A 38 -21.81 -10.45 40.04
C ASP A 38 -22.76 -9.96 38.94
N ILE A 39 -22.91 -8.63 38.81
CA ILE A 39 -23.74 -8.01 37.76
C ILE A 39 -23.18 -8.28 36.36
N LYS A 40 -21.86 -8.25 36.23
CA LYS A 40 -21.20 -8.53 34.94
C LYS A 40 -21.47 -9.95 34.46
N GLU A 41 -21.40 -10.93 35.36
CA GLU A 41 -21.70 -12.33 35.09
C GLU A 41 -23.13 -12.54 34.64
N ILE A 42 -24.10 -11.98 35.40
CA ILE A 42 -25.53 -12.04 35.07
C ILE A 42 -25.82 -11.48 33.67
N VAL A 43 -25.21 -10.34 33.33
CA VAL A 43 -25.41 -9.70 32.02
C VAL A 43 -24.80 -10.50 30.89
N LEU A 44 -23.60 -11.07 31.08
CA LEU A 44 -22.94 -11.91 30.08
C LEU A 44 -23.75 -13.20 29.83
N ASP A 45 -24.27 -13.83 30.89
CA ASP A 45 -25.11 -15.02 30.77
C ASP A 45 -26.43 -14.72 30.06
N ALA A 46 -27.09 -13.61 30.39
CA ALA A 46 -28.29 -13.17 29.71
C ALA A 46 -28.02 -12.91 28.20
N GLY A 47 -26.89 -12.27 27.89
CA GLY A 47 -26.46 -12.04 26.51
C GLY A 47 -26.22 -13.34 25.75
N LYS A 48 -25.54 -14.30 26.37
CA LYS A 48 -25.29 -15.63 25.81
C LYS A 48 -26.58 -16.41 25.55
N LYS A 49 -27.51 -16.41 26.52
CA LYS A 49 -28.82 -17.08 26.39
C LYS A 49 -29.68 -16.52 25.26
N LEU A 50 -29.62 -15.23 25.03
CA LEU A 50 -30.37 -14.56 23.97
C LEU A 50 -29.64 -14.55 22.61
N GLY A 51 -28.35 -14.96 22.53
CA GLY A 51 -27.54 -14.82 21.36
C GLY A 51 -27.23 -13.35 20.99
N TYR A 52 -27.20 -12.46 22.01
CA TYR A 52 -26.94 -11.05 21.80
C TYR A 52 -25.54 -10.79 21.33
N LYS A 53 -25.42 -10.04 20.24
CA LYS A 53 -24.15 -9.49 19.75
C LYS A 53 -24.25 -7.96 19.79
N PRO A 54 -23.28 -7.26 20.44
CA PRO A 54 -23.26 -5.81 20.45
C PRO A 54 -23.24 -5.26 19.01
N ASN A 55 -24.10 -4.31 18.71
CA ASN A 55 -24.08 -3.63 17.43
C ASN A 55 -23.01 -2.52 17.47
N ILE A 56 -21.92 -2.72 16.72
CA ILE A 56 -20.78 -1.81 16.65
C ILE A 56 -21.21 -0.47 16.06
N ILE A 57 -22.09 -0.47 15.04
CA ILE A 57 -22.59 0.74 14.40
C ILE A 57 -23.42 1.59 15.38
N ALA A 58 -24.34 0.94 16.11
CA ALA A 58 -25.15 1.65 17.12
C ALA A 58 -24.28 2.22 18.26
N ARG A 59 -23.18 1.57 18.59
CA ARG A 59 -22.21 2.04 19.58
C ARG A 59 -21.42 3.24 19.04
N GLY A 60 -21.01 3.22 17.78
CA GLY A 60 -20.32 4.31 17.11
C GLY A 60 -21.11 5.61 17.10
N LEU A 61 -22.43 5.53 16.90
CA LEU A 61 -23.32 6.69 16.97
C LEU A 61 -23.34 7.39 18.35
N VAL A 62 -23.13 6.62 19.44
CA VAL A 62 -23.09 7.19 20.80
C VAL A 62 -21.71 7.71 21.17
N SER A 63 -20.65 7.01 20.75
CA SER A 63 -19.27 7.35 21.08
C SER A 63 -18.63 8.34 20.12
N LYS A 64 -19.24 8.63 18.99
CA LYS A 64 -18.67 9.35 17.85
C LYS A 64 -17.35 8.72 17.35
N LYS A 65 -17.13 7.43 17.64
CA LYS A 65 -16.01 6.63 17.14
C LYS A 65 -16.54 5.31 16.62
N THR A 66 -16.26 5.05 15.35
CA THR A 66 -16.73 3.82 14.69
C THR A 66 -15.72 2.68 14.82
N ASN A 67 -14.46 3.00 15.13
CA ASN A 67 -13.28 2.14 15.01
C ASN A 67 -13.15 1.54 13.61
N MET A 68 -13.65 2.22 12.60
CA MET A 68 -13.46 1.86 11.20
C MET A 68 -12.41 2.77 10.58
N VAL A 69 -11.52 2.20 9.77
CA VAL A 69 -10.50 2.91 9.00
C VAL A 69 -10.69 2.59 7.53
N GLY A 70 -10.84 3.63 6.73
CA GLY A 70 -10.86 3.49 5.28
C GLY A 70 -9.46 3.18 4.73
N VAL A 71 -9.36 2.25 3.81
CA VAL A 71 -8.14 1.98 3.03
C VAL A 71 -8.50 2.09 1.57
N VAL A 72 -8.01 3.15 0.91
CA VAL A 72 -8.29 3.39 -0.50
C VAL A 72 -7.14 2.86 -1.33
N VAL A 73 -7.46 1.96 -2.25
CA VAL A 73 -6.48 1.30 -3.13
C VAL A 73 -6.92 1.48 -4.57
N ALA A 74 -6.08 2.11 -5.40
CA ALA A 74 -6.33 2.15 -6.83
C ALA A 74 -5.67 0.94 -7.49
N ASN A 75 -6.46 0.26 -8.31
CA ASN A 75 -6.01 -0.85 -9.13
C ASN A 75 -5.16 -1.90 -8.35
N PRO A 76 -5.75 -2.64 -7.40
CA PRO A 76 -5.04 -3.53 -6.47
C PRO A 76 -4.50 -4.79 -7.17
N ILE A 77 -4.05 -4.67 -8.41
CA ILE A 77 -3.54 -5.77 -9.23
C ILE A 77 -2.06 -5.97 -8.94
N GLY A 78 -1.69 -7.21 -8.64
CA GLY A 78 -0.30 -7.64 -8.51
C GLY A 78 0.13 -7.97 -7.08
N PRO A 79 1.25 -8.72 -6.97
CA PRO A 79 1.73 -9.27 -5.69
C PRO A 79 2.09 -8.20 -4.66
N PHE A 80 2.64 -7.06 -5.10
CA PHE A 80 3.04 -5.97 -4.22
C PHE A 80 1.84 -5.35 -3.49
N TYR A 81 0.77 -5.01 -4.21
CA TYR A 81 -0.44 -4.45 -3.59
C TYR A 81 -1.19 -5.46 -2.73
N SER A 82 -1.19 -6.74 -3.11
CA SER A 82 -1.78 -7.81 -2.30
C SER A 82 -1.08 -7.93 -0.94
N LYS A 83 0.25 -7.83 -0.89
CA LYS A 83 1.03 -7.77 0.35
C LYS A 83 0.62 -6.57 1.20
N ILE A 84 0.59 -5.36 0.62
CA ILE A 84 0.21 -4.13 1.33
C ILE A 84 -1.18 -4.26 1.95
N ILE A 85 -2.19 -4.70 1.20
CA ILE A 85 -3.56 -4.82 1.68
C ILE A 85 -3.63 -5.81 2.86
N THR A 86 -2.97 -6.96 2.72
CA THR A 86 -2.96 -8.01 3.75
C THR A 86 -2.32 -7.51 5.05
N GLU A 87 -1.14 -6.93 4.97
CA GLU A 87 -0.39 -6.47 6.14
C GLU A 87 -1.05 -5.25 6.79
N LEU A 88 -1.52 -4.29 5.99
CA LEU A 88 -2.22 -3.11 6.48
C LEU A 88 -3.53 -3.50 7.20
N THR A 89 -4.29 -4.44 6.62
CA THR A 89 -5.50 -5.00 7.26
C THR A 89 -5.16 -5.63 8.60
N SER A 90 -4.13 -6.48 8.65
CA SER A 90 -3.66 -7.12 9.88
C SER A 90 -3.24 -6.11 10.94
N LYS A 91 -2.45 -5.11 10.56
CA LYS A 91 -1.97 -4.07 11.47
C LYS A 91 -3.09 -3.21 12.04
N LEU A 92 -4.05 -2.81 11.22
CA LEU A 92 -5.22 -2.06 11.68
C LEU A 92 -6.06 -2.88 12.66
N GLN A 93 -6.28 -4.17 12.40
CA GLN A 93 -7.02 -5.07 13.31
C GLN A 93 -6.28 -5.27 14.64
N GLN A 94 -4.96 -5.42 14.64
CA GLN A 94 -4.14 -5.48 15.85
C GLN A 94 -4.28 -4.22 16.72
N ASN A 95 -4.52 -3.06 16.08
CA ASN A 95 -4.78 -1.79 16.76
C ASN A 95 -6.27 -1.56 17.08
N GLY A 96 -7.12 -2.59 16.94
CA GLY A 96 -8.54 -2.56 17.31
C GLY A 96 -9.43 -1.83 16.30
N ALA A 97 -8.95 -1.52 15.10
CA ALA A 97 -9.74 -0.92 14.04
C ALA A 97 -10.21 -1.97 13.02
N GLN A 98 -11.40 -1.73 12.45
CA GLN A 98 -11.94 -2.51 11.34
C GLN A 98 -11.60 -1.82 10.01
N PRO A 99 -10.74 -2.40 9.15
CA PRO A 99 -10.48 -1.82 7.84
C PRO A 99 -11.68 -1.97 6.90
N LEU A 100 -11.98 -0.92 6.16
CA LEU A 100 -12.90 -0.90 5.03
C LEU A 100 -12.09 -0.60 3.76
N ILE A 101 -12.03 -1.56 2.85
CA ILE A 101 -11.29 -1.43 1.61
C ILE A 101 -12.18 -0.78 0.56
N PHE A 102 -11.72 0.31 -0.02
CA PHE A 102 -12.33 1.00 -1.14
C PHE A 102 -11.39 0.85 -2.34
N THR A 103 -11.84 0.16 -3.37
CA THR A 103 -11.07 -0.02 -4.60
C THR A 103 -11.56 0.95 -5.65
N LEU A 104 -10.63 1.49 -6.43
CA LEU A 104 -10.90 2.31 -7.61
C LEU A 104 -10.54 1.54 -8.86
N GLU A 105 -11.46 1.40 -9.76
CA GLU A 105 -11.21 0.99 -11.14
C GLU A 105 -10.87 2.21 -12.00
N ASP A 106 -10.14 2.00 -13.08
CA ASP A 106 -9.42 3.01 -13.88
C ASP A 106 -10.25 4.19 -14.42
N GLN A 107 -11.54 4.31 -14.15
CA GLN A 107 -12.41 5.43 -14.60
C GLN A 107 -13.51 5.77 -13.59
N GLU A 108 -13.47 5.23 -12.39
CA GLU A 108 -14.45 5.65 -11.39
C GLU A 108 -14.18 7.08 -10.93
N ASP A 109 -15.28 7.80 -10.76
CA ASP A 109 -15.30 9.14 -10.22
C ASP A 109 -14.74 9.13 -8.78
N ILE A 110 -13.60 9.78 -8.59
CA ILE A 110 -12.93 9.93 -7.29
C ILE A 110 -13.93 10.39 -6.24
N GLN A 111 -14.83 11.32 -6.63
CA GLN A 111 -15.87 11.84 -5.76
C GLN A 111 -16.76 10.74 -5.18
N LYS A 112 -17.14 9.75 -5.97
CA LYS A 112 -17.97 8.64 -5.46
C LYS A 112 -17.28 7.81 -4.38
N ILE A 113 -15.96 7.67 -4.45
CA ILE A 113 -15.20 6.96 -3.41
C ILE A 113 -15.14 7.81 -2.15
N ILE A 114 -14.89 9.11 -2.28
CA ILE A 114 -14.89 10.05 -1.15
C ILE A 114 -16.26 10.03 -0.47
N ASP A 115 -17.33 10.17 -1.25
CA ASP A 115 -18.70 10.10 -0.73
C ASP A 115 -18.97 8.80 0.04
N LYS A 116 -18.50 7.66 -0.48
CA LYS A 116 -18.60 6.38 0.22
C LYS A 116 -17.80 6.41 1.52
N VAL A 117 -16.54 6.87 1.50
CA VAL A 117 -15.69 6.97 2.69
C VAL A 117 -16.36 7.82 3.78
N LEU A 118 -16.88 8.99 3.40
CA LEU A 118 -17.59 9.89 4.32
C LEU A 118 -18.92 9.30 4.79
N GLN A 119 -19.67 8.62 3.93
CA GLN A 119 -20.95 7.96 4.27
C GLN A 119 -20.77 6.84 5.30
N TYR A 120 -19.66 6.09 5.25
CA TYR A 120 -19.35 5.05 6.24
C TYR A 120 -18.86 5.62 7.57
N GLN A 121 -18.64 6.93 7.67
CA GLN A 121 -18.19 7.61 8.89
C GLN A 121 -16.95 6.93 9.50
N VAL A 122 -15.96 6.63 8.68
CA VAL A 122 -14.69 6.09 9.16
C VAL A 122 -13.98 7.11 10.06
N ASP A 123 -13.22 6.64 11.04
CA ASP A 123 -12.49 7.50 11.98
C ASP A 123 -11.23 8.12 11.32
N GLY A 124 -10.79 7.55 10.21
CA GLY A 124 -9.67 8.03 9.42
C GLY A 124 -9.45 7.18 8.16
N VAL A 125 -8.55 7.62 7.29
CA VAL A 125 -8.31 6.97 6.00
C VAL A 125 -6.82 6.88 5.66
N ILE A 126 -6.41 5.75 5.08
CA ILE A 126 -5.10 5.55 4.46
C ILE A 126 -5.30 5.43 2.95
N ILE A 127 -4.62 6.28 2.17
CA ILE A 127 -4.73 6.33 0.72
C ILE A 127 -3.43 5.80 0.12
N THR A 128 -3.49 4.68 -0.61
CA THR A 128 -2.30 3.97 -1.13
C THR A 128 -2.00 4.27 -2.60
N SER A 129 -2.75 5.16 -3.23
CA SER A 129 -2.61 5.45 -4.65
C SER A 129 -2.08 6.84 -4.94
N SER A 130 -1.06 6.91 -5.79
CA SER A 130 -0.45 8.18 -6.19
C SER A 130 -1.28 9.01 -7.17
N ALA A 131 -2.10 8.37 -8.00
CA ALA A 131 -2.87 9.07 -9.04
C ALA A 131 -4.08 9.82 -8.48
N LEU A 132 -4.58 9.39 -7.31
CA LEU A 132 -5.82 9.87 -6.70
C LEU A 132 -5.61 10.62 -5.40
N SER A 133 -4.41 10.50 -4.83
CA SER A 133 -4.11 10.94 -3.46
C SER A 133 -4.22 12.45 -3.26
N VAL A 134 -4.09 13.26 -4.31
CA VAL A 134 -4.06 14.72 -4.18
C VAL A 134 -5.47 15.28 -3.96
N GLU A 135 -6.38 15.06 -4.89
CA GLU A 135 -7.76 15.59 -4.83
C GLU A 135 -8.53 14.96 -3.67
N MET A 136 -8.40 13.65 -3.51
CA MET A 136 -9.05 12.92 -2.44
C MET A 136 -8.57 13.34 -1.05
N ALA A 137 -7.27 13.58 -0.89
CA ALA A 137 -6.73 14.02 0.38
C ALA A 137 -7.21 15.44 0.75
N ASP A 138 -7.31 16.35 -0.23
CA ASP A 138 -7.83 17.70 0.00
C ASP A 138 -9.27 17.64 0.51
N GLU A 139 -10.12 16.83 -0.09
CA GLU A 139 -11.51 16.68 0.33
C GLU A 139 -11.66 16.00 1.71
N CYS A 140 -10.82 15.01 2.01
CA CYS A 140 -10.77 14.44 3.35
C CYS A 140 -10.40 15.49 4.40
N ILE A 141 -9.45 16.39 4.08
CA ILE A 141 -9.04 17.48 4.97
C ILE A 141 -10.17 18.49 5.17
N GLU A 142 -10.87 18.87 4.11
CA GLU A 142 -12.01 19.77 4.17
C GLU A 142 -13.14 19.23 5.05
N ASN A 143 -13.24 17.91 5.16
CA ASN A 143 -14.19 17.21 6.03
C ASN A 143 -13.61 16.82 7.41
N ASP A 144 -12.46 17.38 7.81
CA ASP A 144 -11.78 17.07 9.09
C ASP A 144 -11.51 15.56 9.29
N LEU A 145 -11.35 14.78 8.22
CA LEU A 145 -11.07 13.35 8.27
C LEU A 145 -9.57 13.09 8.37
N PRO A 146 -9.07 12.48 9.47
CA PRO A 146 -7.68 12.08 9.60
C PRO A 146 -7.19 11.27 8.41
N THR A 147 -6.17 11.76 7.70
CA THR A 147 -5.73 11.20 6.42
C THR A 147 -4.22 10.98 6.41
N VAL A 148 -3.80 9.80 5.94
CA VAL A 148 -2.40 9.46 5.71
C VAL A 148 -2.23 8.97 4.27
N LEU A 149 -1.28 9.55 3.55
CA LEU A 149 -0.83 9.06 2.25
C LEU A 149 0.24 7.99 2.45
N PHE A 150 0.00 6.81 1.93
CA PHE A 150 0.91 5.67 1.97
C PHE A 150 1.67 5.55 0.65
N ASN A 151 2.99 5.55 0.73
CA ASN A 151 3.92 5.46 -0.40
C ASN A 151 3.71 6.57 -1.46
N VAL A 152 3.23 7.73 -1.02
CA VAL A 152 3.04 8.93 -1.83
C VAL A 152 3.45 10.14 -1.04
N TYR A 153 4.05 11.13 -1.69
CA TYR A 153 4.35 12.42 -1.10
C TYR A 153 3.57 13.52 -1.79
N LYS A 154 3.01 14.40 -0.99
CA LYS A 154 2.42 15.67 -1.43
C LYS A 154 2.95 16.79 -0.52
N ASN A 155 3.50 17.81 -1.13
CA ASN A 155 3.86 19.03 -0.40
C ASN A 155 2.59 19.87 -0.15
N HIS A 156 1.86 19.50 0.88
CA HIS A 156 0.62 20.20 1.28
C HIS A 156 0.47 20.16 2.80
N ASN A 157 0.10 21.30 3.40
CA ASN A 157 -0.19 21.39 4.81
C ASN A 157 -1.39 20.52 5.18
N LYS A 158 -1.34 19.87 6.35
CA LYS A 158 -2.37 19.01 6.93
C LYS A 158 -2.47 17.61 6.31
N ILE A 159 -1.44 17.11 5.62
CA ILE A 159 -1.39 15.73 5.11
C ILE A 159 -0.16 15.02 5.62
N SER A 160 -0.37 13.94 6.36
CA SER A 160 0.71 13.02 6.72
C SER A 160 1.07 12.12 5.54
N CYS A 161 2.38 11.99 5.27
CA CYS A 161 2.91 11.21 4.15
C CYS A 161 4.01 10.26 4.65
N ILE A 162 3.84 8.98 4.43
CA ILE A 162 4.86 7.96 4.72
C ILE A 162 5.20 7.27 3.39
N TYR A 163 6.45 7.42 2.91
CA TYR A 163 6.80 6.98 1.56
C TYR A 163 8.25 6.53 1.43
N SER A 164 8.50 5.65 0.45
CA SER A 164 9.85 5.20 0.08
C SER A 164 10.63 6.30 -0.63
N ASP A 165 11.96 6.38 -0.40
CA ASP A 165 12.84 7.28 -1.16
C ASP A 165 13.03 6.77 -2.59
N ASN A 166 12.00 6.99 -3.42
CA ASN A 166 11.97 6.55 -4.81
C ASN A 166 13.09 7.18 -5.66
N ARG A 167 13.47 8.42 -5.35
CA ARG A 167 14.52 9.11 -6.11
C ARG A 167 15.89 8.50 -5.83
N GLU A 168 16.20 8.22 -4.56
CA GLU A 168 17.43 7.54 -4.19
C GLU A 168 17.45 6.10 -4.71
N SER A 169 16.30 5.40 -4.68
CA SER A 169 16.15 4.08 -5.29
C SER A 169 16.55 4.08 -6.78
N GLY A 170 16.07 5.08 -7.53
CA GLY A 170 16.45 5.25 -8.94
C GLY A 170 17.96 5.46 -9.12
N ARG A 171 18.58 6.28 -8.25
CA ARG A 171 20.05 6.47 -8.28
C ARG A 171 20.81 5.18 -7.97
N MET A 172 20.36 4.40 -6.99
CA MET A 172 21.00 3.11 -6.66
C MET A 172 20.98 2.15 -7.85
N VAL A 173 19.87 2.07 -8.58
CA VAL A 173 19.78 1.25 -9.79
C VAL A 173 20.74 1.73 -10.88
N ALA A 174 20.75 3.03 -11.17
CA ALA A 174 21.66 3.62 -12.14
C ALA A 174 23.13 3.36 -11.79
N LYS A 175 23.48 3.60 -10.52
CA LYS A 175 24.83 3.37 -10.02
C LYS A 175 25.25 1.89 -10.18
N LEU A 176 24.38 0.93 -9.86
CA LEU A 176 24.67 -0.49 -10.05
C LEU A 176 24.96 -0.81 -11.51
N LEU A 177 24.16 -0.32 -12.47
CA LEU A 177 24.39 -0.54 -13.90
C LEU A 177 25.73 0.06 -14.36
N VAL A 178 26.05 1.28 -13.92
CA VAL A 178 27.32 1.94 -14.22
C VAL A 178 28.50 1.16 -13.63
N ASP A 179 28.45 0.82 -12.36
CA ASP A 179 29.53 0.12 -11.64
C ASP A 179 29.79 -1.29 -12.21
N THR A 180 28.77 -1.90 -12.84
CA THR A 180 28.88 -3.19 -13.54
C THR A 180 29.21 -3.05 -15.04
N GLY A 181 29.43 -1.82 -15.51
CA GLY A 181 29.98 -1.51 -16.83
C GLY A 181 28.99 -1.44 -17.97
N HIS A 182 27.69 -1.33 -17.69
CA HIS A 182 26.65 -1.20 -18.70
C HIS A 182 26.62 0.22 -19.30
N LYS A 183 26.41 0.34 -20.60
CA LYS A 183 26.46 1.61 -21.34
C LYS A 183 25.26 1.84 -22.24
N ASN A 184 24.67 0.78 -22.77
CA ASN A 184 23.46 0.85 -23.59
C ASN A 184 22.24 0.46 -22.75
N ILE A 185 21.64 1.46 -22.11
CA ILE A 185 20.67 1.24 -21.05
C ILE A 185 19.24 1.47 -21.54
N ALA A 186 18.30 0.60 -21.14
CA ALA A 186 16.88 0.79 -21.31
C ALA A 186 16.20 1.02 -19.96
N HIS A 187 15.19 1.88 -19.96
CA HIS A 187 14.27 2.09 -18.85
C HIS A 187 12.85 1.75 -19.29
N ILE A 188 12.26 0.76 -18.66
CA ILE A 188 10.86 0.37 -18.91
C ILE A 188 10.03 0.98 -17.81
N THR A 189 9.23 1.98 -18.17
CA THR A 189 8.43 2.78 -17.26
C THR A 189 6.94 2.49 -17.40
N TYR A 190 6.15 2.98 -16.45
CA TYR A 190 4.71 2.91 -16.52
C TYR A 190 4.15 4.10 -17.33
N LYS A 191 3.14 3.86 -18.14
CA LYS A 191 2.54 4.90 -19.00
C LYS A 191 1.86 6.04 -18.25
N LYS A 192 1.46 5.82 -16.98
CA LYS A 192 0.86 6.87 -16.14
C LYS A 192 1.92 7.59 -15.30
N GLN A 193 1.79 8.91 -15.18
CA GLN A 193 2.72 9.79 -14.45
C GLN A 193 2.41 9.79 -12.94
N ALA A 194 2.61 8.64 -12.27
CA ALA A 194 2.47 8.56 -10.82
C ALA A 194 3.71 9.15 -10.12
N PHE A 195 3.53 9.78 -8.96
CA PHE A 195 4.62 10.39 -8.19
C PHE A 195 5.83 9.46 -8.03
N THR A 196 5.60 8.22 -7.59
CA THR A 196 6.67 7.23 -7.38
C THR A 196 7.44 6.92 -8.66
N ILE A 197 6.75 6.84 -9.80
CA ILE A 197 7.35 6.57 -11.11
C ILE A 197 8.21 7.75 -11.57
N VAL A 198 7.71 8.97 -11.40
CA VAL A 198 8.43 10.20 -11.75
C VAL A 198 9.71 10.33 -10.91
N GLU A 199 9.64 10.13 -9.60
CA GLU A 199 10.80 10.20 -8.72
C GLU A 199 11.85 9.12 -9.02
N ARG A 200 11.43 7.86 -9.27
CA ARG A 200 12.34 6.78 -9.70
C ARG A 200 13.08 7.15 -10.97
N LYS A 201 12.33 7.60 -11.99
CA LYS A 201 12.88 8.04 -13.28
C LYS A 201 13.87 9.19 -13.10
N GLN A 202 13.51 10.22 -12.33
CA GLN A 202 14.38 11.37 -12.11
C GLN A 202 15.70 10.96 -11.48
N GLY A 203 15.65 10.18 -10.38
CA GLY A 203 16.85 9.70 -9.70
C GLY A 203 17.74 8.86 -10.63
N PHE A 204 17.12 7.96 -11.39
CA PHE A 204 17.82 7.11 -12.36
C PHE A 204 18.54 7.90 -13.45
N TYR A 205 17.85 8.86 -14.07
CA TYR A 205 18.42 9.66 -15.17
C TYR A 205 19.48 10.65 -14.68
N GLU A 206 19.27 11.27 -13.51
CA GLU A 206 20.25 12.15 -12.90
C GLU A 206 21.59 11.44 -12.66
N GLU A 207 21.53 10.22 -12.14
CA GLU A 207 22.73 9.45 -11.85
C GLU A 207 23.45 8.99 -13.13
N LEU A 208 22.72 8.47 -14.13
CA LEU A 208 23.30 8.10 -15.41
C LEU A 208 23.98 9.30 -16.10
N LYS A 209 23.36 10.48 -16.05
CA LYS A 209 23.92 11.71 -16.63
C LYS A 209 25.25 12.11 -15.97
N LYS A 210 25.41 11.95 -14.65
CA LYS A 210 26.67 12.19 -13.94
C LYS A 210 27.82 11.32 -14.48
N HIS A 211 27.48 10.13 -14.99
CA HIS A 211 28.43 9.19 -15.55
C HIS A 211 28.54 9.26 -17.08
N GLY A 212 28.01 10.32 -17.69
CA GLY A 212 28.12 10.55 -19.15
C GLY A 212 27.20 9.67 -20.00
N ILE A 213 26.21 9.02 -19.41
CA ILE A 213 25.20 8.24 -20.14
C ILE A 213 23.98 9.11 -20.36
N GLU A 214 23.88 9.68 -21.57
CA GLU A 214 22.80 10.63 -21.90
C GLU A 214 21.68 9.99 -22.73
N TYR A 215 22.04 8.96 -23.52
CA TYR A 215 21.03 8.25 -24.32
C TYR A 215 20.51 7.03 -23.58
N ILE A 216 19.21 7.00 -23.38
CA ILE A 216 18.50 5.94 -22.70
C ILE A 216 17.32 5.52 -23.58
N ILE A 217 17.19 4.21 -23.82
CA ILE A 217 16.02 3.65 -24.50
C ILE A 217 14.87 3.66 -23.49
N GLU A 218 13.87 4.52 -23.73
CA GLU A 218 12.69 4.55 -22.88
C GLU A 218 11.52 3.84 -23.57
N GLU A 219 10.93 2.87 -22.89
CA GLU A 219 9.69 2.20 -23.29
C GLU A 219 8.68 2.35 -22.16
N SER A 220 7.44 2.59 -22.51
CA SER A 220 6.33 2.67 -21.53
C SER A 220 5.28 1.61 -21.79
N CYS A 221 4.80 0.99 -20.74
CA CYS A 221 3.81 -0.09 -20.85
C CYS A 221 2.78 -0.05 -19.71
N ASP A 222 1.83 -0.96 -19.75
CA ASP A 222 0.95 -1.24 -18.62
C ASP A 222 1.69 -1.96 -17.50
N TYR A 223 1.16 -1.91 -16.29
CA TYR A 223 1.77 -2.49 -15.09
C TYR A 223 1.44 -3.98 -14.97
N THR A 224 1.72 -4.76 -16.04
CA THR A 224 1.41 -6.18 -16.13
C THR A 224 2.60 -6.99 -16.65
N TYR A 225 2.58 -8.28 -16.41
CA TYR A 225 3.57 -9.22 -16.93
C TYR A 225 3.53 -9.27 -18.46
N GLU A 226 2.35 -9.33 -19.06
CA GLU A 226 2.14 -9.41 -20.51
C GLU A 226 2.74 -8.19 -21.21
N ALA A 227 2.48 -6.99 -20.65
CA ALA A 227 3.07 -5.77 -21.19
C ALA A 227 4.60 -5.75 -21.07
N GLY A 228 5.15 -6.29 -20.00
CA GLY A 228 6.59 -6.52 -19.84
C GLY A 228 7.14 -7.47 -20.91
N TYR A 229 6.44 -8.57 -21.17
CA TYR A 229 6.81 -9.54 -22.21
C TYR A 229 6.82 -8.90 -23.61
N GLU A 230 5.79 -8.14 -23.96
CA GLU A 230 5.72 -7.42 -25.24
C GLU A 230 6.87 -6.40 -25.41
N VAL A 231 7.21 -5.68 -24.35
CA VAL A 231 8.35 -4.76 -24.37
C VAL A 231 9.66 -5.53 -24.51
N GLY A 232 9.82 -6.66 -23.82
CA GLY A 232 10.98 -7.55 -23.99
C GLY A 232 11.19 -7.97 -25.45
N LEU A 233 10.10 -8.37 -26.13
CA LEU A 233 10.14 -8.69 -27.57
C LEU A 233 10.64 -7.52 -28.42
N LYS A 234 10.17 -6.30 -28.12
CA LYS A 234 10.62 -5.09 -28.83
C LYS A 234 12.10 -4.80 -28.59
N LEU A 235 12.60 -5.01 -27.37
CA LEU A 235 13.99 -4.75 -27.03
C LEU A 235 14.96 -5.68 -27.79
N ILE A 236 14.66 -6.98 -27.88
CA ILE A 236 15.52 -7.95 -28.57
C ILE A 236 15.51 -7.77 -30.09
N GLN A 237 14.51 -7.09 -30.65
CA GLN A 237 14.43 -6.76 -32.09
C GLN A 237 15.14 -5.46 -32.45
N LYS A 238 15.61 -4.67 -31.47
CA LYS A 238 16.32 -3.42 -31.76
C LYS A 238 17.67 -3.70 -32.39
N LYS A 239 18.09 -2.88 -33.34
CA LYS A 239 19.42 -2.95 -33.95
C LYS A 239 20.56 -2.82 -32.92
N ASN A 240 20.31 -2.02 -31.88
CA ASN A 240 21.19 -1.83 -30.75
C ASN A 240 20.48 -2.32 -29.48
N ILE A 241 20.68 -3.59 -29.16
CA ILE A 241 20.05 -4.23 -27.99
C ILE A 241 20.67 -3.62 -26.72
N PRO A 242 19.87 -3.23 -25.70
CA PRO A 242 20.43 -2.73 -24.44
C PRO A 242 21.22 -3.83 -23.71
N ASP A 243 22.28 -3.43 -23.02
CA ASP A 243 23.08 -4.32 -22.15
C ASP A 243 22.63 -4.26 -20.67
N GLY A 244 21.83 -3.27 -20.31
CA GLY A 244 21.22 -3.11 -18.99
C GLY A 244 19.80 -2.58 -19.08
N VAL A 245 18.87 -3.17 -18.32
CA VAL A 245 17.46 -2.78 -18.32
C VAL A 245 16.99 -2.53 -16.89
N PHE A 246 16.41 -1.38 -16.64
CA PHE A 246 15.67 -1.07 -15.44
C PHE A 246 14.17 -1.10 -15.70
N CYS A 247 13.45 -1.96 -15.01
CA CYS A 247 12.01 -2.06 -15.02
C CYS A 247 11.44 -1.44 -13.74
N VAL A 248 10.42 -0.59 -13.85
CA VAL A 248 9.81 0.09 -12.70
C VAL A 248 9.07 -0.84 -11.74
N SER A 249 8.92 -2.12 -12.09
CA SER A 249 8.39 -3.16 -11.21
C SER A 249 8.95 -4.55 -11.55
N ASP A 250 8.92 -5.44 -10.57
CA ASP A 250 9.33 -6.83 -10.73
C ASP A 250 8.42 -7.60 -11.70
N VAL A 251 7.12 -7.30 -11.70
CA VAL A 251 6.16 -7.96 -12.60
C VAL A 251 6.50 -7.68 -14.06
N ILE A 252 6.80 -6.43 -14.39
CA ILE A 252 7.27 -6.04 -15.73
C ILE A 252 8.62 -6.71 -16.04
N ALA A 253 9.56 -6.70 -15.08
CA ALA A 253 10.87 -7.32 -15.24
C ALA A 253 10.79 -8.82 -15.54
N MET A 254 9.87 -9.53 -14.90
CA MET A 254 9.63 -10.96 -15.17
C MET A 254 9.16 -11.20 -16.61
N GLY A 255 8.23 -10.37 -17.10
CA GLY A 255 7.80 -10.44 -18.49
C GLY A 255 8.96 -10.23 -19.47
N VAL A 256 9.81 -9.22 -19.20
CA VAL A 256 11.02 -8.97 -20.02
C VAL A 256 11.99 -10.14 -19.97
N ILE A 257 12.24 -10.71 -18.79
CA ILE A 257 13.12 -11.88 -18.63
C ILE A 257 12.63 -13.06 -19.45
N ASP A 258 11.33 -13.37 -19.36
CA ASP A 258 10.76 -14.51 -20.07
C ASP A 258 10.73 -14.28 -21.59
N ALA A 259 10.50 -13.05 -22.08
CA ALA A 259 10.61 -12.72 -23.48
C ALA A 259 12.06 -12.94 -23.99
N ILE A 260 13.06 -12.47 -23.24
CA ILE A 260 14.48 -12.68 -23.62
C ILE A 260 14.83 -14.16 -23.64
N LYS A 261 14.46 -14.93 -22.61
CA LYS A 261 14.79 -16.36 -22.50
C LYS A 261 14.11 -17.23 -23.53
N ASN A 262 12.87 -16.89 -23.92
CA ASN A 262 12.09 -17.73 -24.82
C ASN A 262 12.28 -17.38 -26.29
N GLU A 263 12.64 -16.13 -26.61
CA GLU A 263 12.61 -15.60 -27.97
C GLU A 263 13.97 -15.12 -28.46
N SER A 264 15.05 -15.41 -27.71
CA SER A 264 16.42 -15.07 -28.12
C SER A 264 17.45 -15.99 -27.49
N ASP A 265 18.68 -15.95 -28.01
CA ASP A 265 19.86 -16.65 -27.46
C ASP A 265 20.62 -15.81 -26.41
N LEU A 266 20.10 -14.62 -26.06
CA LEU A 266 20.73 -13.71 -25.10
C LEU A 266 20.71 -14.31 -23.69
N LYS A 267 21.83 -14.16 -22.99
CA LYS A 267 22.01 -14.65 -21.62
C LYS A 267 21.86 -13.51 -20.61
N ILE A 268 21.12 -13.82 -19.55
CA ILE A 268 20.98 -12.95 -18.38
C ILE A 268 21.84 -13.56 -17.27
N PRO A 269 22.81 -12.83 -16.71
CA PRO A 269 23.10 -11.40 -16.90
C PRO A 269 24.23 -11.10 -17.89
N GLU A 270 24.80 -12.10 -18.61
CA GLU A 270 26.03 -11.96 -19.37
C GLU A 270 25.91 -10.97 -20.55
N ASP A 271 24.82 -11.04 -21.30
CA ASP A 271 24.56 -10.16 -22.44
C ASP A 271 23.70 -8.96 -22.07
N ILE A 272 22.71 -9.17 -21.19
CA ILE A 272 21.75 -8.16 -20.76
C ILE A 272 21.42 -8.32 -19.28
N ALA A 273 21.67 -7.29 -18.48
CA ALA A 273 21.27 -7.26 -17.07
C ALA A 273 19.86 -6.72 -16.91
N ILE A 274 19.09 -7.30 -16.00
CA ILE A 274 17.71 -6.87 -15.69
C ILE A 274 17.60 -6.52 -14.21
N ILE A 275 17.04 -5.35 -13.92
CA ILE A 275 16.75 -4.89 -12.55
C ILE A 275 15.28 -4.55 -12.44
N GLY A 276 14.63 -5.08 -11.42
CA GLY A 276 13.24 -4.80 -11.06
C GLY A 276 13.09 -3.75 -9.96
N PHE A 277 11.89 -3.70 -9.42
CA PHE A 277 11.51 -2.87 -8.29
C PHE A 277 10.33 -3.51 -7.56
N ASP A 278 10.31 -3.50 -6.23
CA ASP A 278 9.31 -3.93 -5.25
C ASP A 278 9.77 -5.08 -4.35
N ASP A 279 10.66 -5.95 -4.80
CA ASP A 279 11.11 -7.19 -4.16
C ASP A 279 9.92 -8.09 -3.76
N ILE A 280 9.08 -8.37 -4.75
CA ILE A 280 7.98 -9.33 -4.56
C ILE A 280 8.51 -10.75 -4.34
N PRO A 281 7.76 -11.66 -3.68
CA PRO A 281 8.25 -13.02 -3.40
C PRO A 281 8.77 -13.77 -4.62
N GLN A 282 8.16 -13.55 -5.78
CA GLN A 282 8.53 -14.17 -7.05
C GLN A 282 9.92 -13.74 -7.56
N ALA A 283 10.39 -12.54 -7.16
CA ALA A 283 11.71 -12.05 -7.56
C ALA A 283 12.84 -12.97 -7.08
N SER A 284 12.65 -13.66 -5.96
CA SER A 284 13.60 -14.62 -5.40
C SER A 284 13.49 -16.04 -6.00
N TRP A 285 12.51 -16.32 -6.86
CA TRP A 285 12.37 -17.63 -7.46
C TRP A 285 13.55 -17.93 -8.38
N LYS A 286 14.02 -19.17 -8.38
CA LYS A 286 15.18 -19.60 -9.18
C LYS A 286 15.04 -19.30 -10.67
N SER A 287 13.83 -19.26 -11.18
CA SER A 287 13.57 -18.93 -12.58
C SER A 287 13.87 -17.48 -12.93
N TYR A 288 13.79 -16.58 -11.95
CA TYR A 288 14.06 -15.17 -12.14
C TYR A 288 15.35 -14.71 -11.46
N ASP A 289 15.49 -15.05 -10.18
CA ASP A 289 16.62 -14.65 -9.32
C ASP A 289 16.99 -13.18 -9.56
N LEU A 290 15.94 -12.33 -9.48
CA LEU A 290 15.89 -10.96 -9.97
C LEU A 290 16.50 -9.98 -8.97
N THR A 291 17.52 -9.26 -9.40
CA THR A 291 18.02 -8.06 -8.71
C THR A 291 16.93 -6.99 -8.72
N THR A 292 16.63 -6.42 -7.56
CA THR A 292 15.50 -5.50 -7.41
C THR A 292 15.71 -4.53 -6.26
N ILE A 293 14.87 -3.51 -6.18
CA ILE A 293 14.78 -2.63 -5.01
C ILE A 293 13.77 -3.19 -4.03
N HIS A 294 14.22 -3.48 -2.81
CA HIS A 294 13.36 -3.83 -1.70
C HIS A 294 12.72 -2.59 -1.09
N GLN A 295 11.40 -2.54 -1.09
CA GLN A 295 10.62 -1.54 -0.34
C GLN A 295 10.30 -2.11 1.05
N PRO A 296 10.62 -1.42 2.16
CA PRO A 296 10.36 -1.90 3.52
C PRO A 296 8.87 -1.73 3.88
N VAL A 297 8.01 -2.56 3.26
CA VAL A 297 6.54 -2.44 3.35
C VAL A 297 6.05 -2.49 4.79
N GLU A 298 6.61 -3.39 5.61
CA GLU A 298 6.25 -3.54 7.02
C GLU A 298 6.48 -2.23 7.79
N LEU A 299 7.63 -1.59 7.59
CA LEU A 299 7.97 -0.32 8.25
C LEU A 299 7.09 0.82 7.74
N LEU A 300 6.82 0.87 6.42
CA LEU A 300 5.90 1.85 5.84
C LEU A 300 4.50 1.72 6.45
N ILE A 301 4.00 0.50 6.63
CA ILE A 301 2.69 0.23 7.24
C ILE A 301 2.68 0.62 8.70
N ASP A 302 3.68 0.20 9.48
CA ASP A 302 3.78 0.53 10.90
C ASP A 302 3.73 2.04 11.12
N LYS A 303 4.55 2.78 10.39
CA LYS A 303 4.60 4.25 10.47
C LYS A 303 3.29 4.90 10.02
N SER A 304 2.66 4.38 8.96
CA SER A 304 1.39 4.94 8.45
C SER A 304 0.24 4.72 9.43
N VAL A 305 0.15 3.54 10.01
CA VAL A 305 -0.88 3.22 11.01
C VAL A 305 -0.65 4.03 12.29
N ASP A 306 0.59 4.13 12.77
CA ASP A 306 0.94 4.95 13.93
C ASP A 306 0.61 6.42 13.71
N ALA A 307 0.94 6.98 12.54
CA ALA A 307 0.61 8.35 12.16
C ALA A 307 -0.91 8.56 12.16
N LEU A 308 -1.67 7.65 11.53
CA LEU A 308 -3.13 7.75 11.48
C LEU A 308 -3.75 7.74 12.89
N PHE A 309 -3.32 6.82 13.76
CA PHE A 309 -3.87 6.77 15.14
C PHE A 309 -3.50 7.98 15.98
N LYS A 310 -2.34 8.60 15.76
CA LYS A 310 -1.99 9.89 16.38
C LYS A 310 -2.96 10.99 15.97
N LEU A 311 -3.31 11.06 14.68
CA LEU A 311 -4.31 12.01 14.18
C LEU A 311 -5.71 11.73 14.73
N ILE A 312 -6.19 10.48 14.67
CA ILE A 312 -7.51 10.07 15.21
C ILE A 312 -7.65 10.39 16.70
N ASN A 313 -6.59 10.17 17.47
CA ASN A 313 -6.60 10.41 18.92
C ASN A 313 -6.20 11.84 19.28
N LYS A 314 -5.91 12.69 18.30
CA LYS A 314 -5.48 14.10 18.50
C LYS A 314 -4.25 14.24 19.41
N THR A 315 -3.34 13.26 19.35
CA THR A 315 -2.06 13.28 20.08
C THR A 315 -0.96 13.95 19.28
N SER A 316 -1.20 14.23 18.01
CA SER A 316 -0.40 15.09 17.15
C SER A 316 -1.33 16.08 16.45
N THR A 317 -0.89 17.32 16.34
CA THR A 317 -1.53 18.38 15.53
C THR A 317 -0.68 18.73 14.31
N GLU A 318 0.52 18.17 14.21
CA GLU A 318 1.46 18.39 13.12
C GLU A 318 1.40 17.24 12.12
N ASP A 319 1.65 17.58 10.87
CA ASP A 319 1.75 16.61 9.79
C ASP A 319 2.99 15.73 10.00
N ILE A 320 2.83 14.43 9.80
CA ILE A 320 3.91 13.46 9.92
C ILE A 320 4.39 13.13 8.51
N ILE A 321 5.57 13.62 8.16
CA ILE A 321 6.19 13.35 6.86
C ILE A 321 7.45 12.52 7.09
N GLU A 322 7.41 11.26 6.72
CA GLU A 322 8.56 10.36 6.86
C GLU A 322 8.91 9.73 5.51
N LYS A 323 10.16 9.92 5.12
CA LYS A 323 10.76 9.30 3.94
C LYS A 323 11.61 8.11 4.40
N ILE A 324 11.29 6.91 3.91
CA ILE A 324 11.89 5.64 4.31
C ILE A 324 12.89 5.18 3.26
N SER A 325 14.10 4.87 3.70
CA SER A 325 15.14 4.34 2.82
C SER A 325 14.76 2.95 2.28
N THR A 326 15.15 2.68 1.04
CA THR A 326 15.02 1.39 0.38
C THR A 326 16.38 0.71 0.30
N GLU A 327 16.42 -0.55 -0.11
CA GLU A 327 17.64 -1.32 -0.29
C GLU A 327 17.66 -1.99 -1.66
N ILE A 328 18.86 -2.12 -2.26
CA ILE A 328 19.02 -2.91 -3.46
C ILE A 328 19.39 -4.35 -3.08
N VAL A 329 18.59 -5.31 -3.55
CA VAL A 329 18.81 -6.74 -3.36
C VAL A 329 19.43 -7.30 -4.62
N ILE A 330 20.73 -7.57 -4.57
CA ILE A 330 21.49 -8.10 -5.70
C ILE A 330 21.29 -9.61 -5.81
N ARG A 331 20.89 -10.07 -7.01
CA ARG A 331 20.70 -11.48 -7.37
C ARG A 331 21.37 -11.78 -8.72
N GLN A 332 21.00 -12.89 -9.36
CA GLN A 332 21.69 -13.38 -10.57
C GLN A 332 21.30 -12.66 -11.86
N SER A 333 20.27 -11.81 -11.87
CA SER A 333 19.88 -11.06 -13.08
C SER A 333 20.78 -9.86 -13.38
N THR A 334 21.80 -9.60 -12.57
CA THR A 334 22.84 -8.60 -12.80
C THR A 334 24.23 -9.19 -12.60
N ARG A 335 25.23 -8.60 -13.26
CA ARG A 335 26.63 -8.98 -13.04
C ARG A 335 27.07 -8.61 -11.64
N ASN A 336 27.97 -9.40 -11.06
CA ASN A 336 28.61 -9.05 -9.80
C ASN A 336 29.51 -7.82 -9.99
N ILE A 337 29.47 -6.90 -9.02
CA ILE A 337 30.43 -5.78 -8.97
C ILE A 337 31.82 -6.39 -8.88
N LYS A 338 32.65 -6.14 -9.90
CA LYS A 338 34.07 -6.51 -9.83
C LYS A 338 34.70 -5.71 -8.68
N LYS A 339 35.11 -6.42 -7.64
CA LYS A 339 35.88 -5.85 -6.52
C LYS A 339 37.24 -5.35 -6.99
#